data_a728a28635c3ce2d8edaf481881dfde3
#
_entry.id   a728a28635c3ce2d8edaf481881dfde3
#
_cell.length_a   1.000
_cell.length_b   1.000
_cell.length_c   1.000
_cell.angle_alpha   90.00
_cell.angle_beta   90.00
_cell.angle_gamma   90.00
#
_symmetry.space_group_name_H-M   'P 1'
#
loop_
_entity.id
_entity.type
_entity.pdbx_description
1 polymer ?
#
loop_
_entity_poly.entity_id
_entity_poly.type
_entity_poly.pdbx_seq_one_letter_code
_entity_poly.pdbx_strand_id
1 'polypeptide(L)'
;GKNHTDLEYFFNQTHDQISAETVVREIDGNTAKLKNSEPKFYSITLNPSQNELKHLQSPHQLKEYTREVMKKYAECFNRQIEGRKVQVDDLKYFAKLETVRTYKGHDWKIKENQPYATRILELKNEMRRISHGESTGNLKVLQREMDQLEGAAPHQLNGKRIVQGTLKEGNQQHIHIIISRKDASNRYSL
;
A
#
# COMPACT_ATOMS: atom_id res chain seq x y z
N GLY A 1 15.40 17.53 -5.51
CA GLY A 1 16.06 16.82 -4.42
C GLY A 1 15.53 17.09 -3.02
N LYS A 2 14.23 17.50 -2.83
CA LYS A 2 13.75 17.87 -1.47
C LYS A 2 12.73 16.90 -0.84
N ASN A 3 12.34 15.83 -1.53
CA ASN A 3 11.21 15.01 -1.07
C ASN A 3 11.55 13.55 -0.68
N HIS A 4 12.79 13.10 -0.85
CA HIS A 4 13.15 11.72 -0.50
C HIS A 4 13.11 11.46 1.01
N THR A 5 13.54 12.41 1.83
CA THR A 5 13.63 12.27 3.29
C THR A 5 12.26 12.07 3.95
N ASP A 6 11.22 12.78 3.48
CA ASP A 6 9.86 12.65 4.04
C ASP A 6 9.17 11.32 3.70
N LEU A 7 9.59 10.65 2.62
CA LEU A 7 9.05 9.35 2.21
C LEU A 7 9.76 8.16 2.87
N GLU A 8 10.95 8.36 3.41
CA GLU A 8 11.74 7.31 4.06
C GLU A 8 11.38 7.14 5.54
N TYR A 9 10.93 8.21 6.18
CA TYR A 9 10.66 8.23 7.61
C TYR A 9 9.17 8.13 7.93
N PHE A 10 8.90 7.51 9.06
CA PHE A 10 7.59 7.58 9.71
C PHE A 10 7.45 8.89 10.51
N PHE A 11 6.23 9.24 10.82
CA PHE A 11 5.89 10.35 11.72
C PHE A 11 4.74 9.95 12.64
N ASN A 12 4.54 10.71 13.70
CA ASN A 12 3.38 10.59 14.57
C ASN A 12 2.89 11.97 15.03
N GLN A 13 2.12 12.06 16.10
CA GLN A 13 1.59 13.32 16.59
C GLN A 13 2.66 14.31 17.07
N THR A 14 3.86 13.84 17.40
CA THR A 14 4.91 14.67 18.03
C THR A 14 6.22 14.75 17.23
N HIS A 15 6.50 13.78 16.38
CA HIS A 15 7.76 13.67 15.65
C HIS A 15 7.52 13.53 14.16
N ASP A 16 8.30 14.25 13.35
CA ASP A 16 8.21 14.25 11.88
C ASP A 16 9.09 13.20 11.20
N GLN A 17 10.12 12.72 11.87
CA GLN A 17 11.09 11.79 11.30
C GLN A 17 11.39 10.68 12.30
N ILE A 18 10.80 9.52 12.09
CA ILE A 18 10.98 8.32 12.90
C ILE A 18 11.46 7.20 12.00
N SER A 19 12.61 6.58 12.32
CA SER A 19 13.13 5.47 11.52
C SER A 19 12.25 4.23 11.62
N ALA A 20 12.27 3.41 10.58
CA ALA A 20 11.56 2.12 10.58
C ALA A 20 12.03 1.20 11.73
N GLU A 21 13.31 1.24 12.06
CA GLU A 21 13.87 0.47 13.18
C GLU A 21 13.27 0.91 14.52
N THR A 22 13.10 2.21 14.71
CA THR A 22 12.44 2.76 15.90
C THR A 22 10.98 2.31 15.96
N VAL A 23 10.26 2.34 14.84
CA VAL A 23 8.87 1.87 14.79
C VAL A 23 8.76 0.41 15.21
N VAL A 24 9.60 -0.47 14.68
CA VAL A 24 9.62 -1.90 15.05
C VAL A 24 9.88 -2.06 16.54
N ARG A 25 10.90 -1.40 17.06
CA ARG A 25 11.25 -1.46 18.49
C ARG A 25 10.12 -0.97 19.39
N GLU A 26 9.48 0.14 19.05
CA GLU A 26 8.38 0.73 19.81
C GLU A 26 7.13 -0.16 19.80
N ILE A 27 6.79 -0.75 18.66
CA ILE A 27 5.66 -1.67 18.55
C ILE A 27 5.95 -2.96 19.32
N ASP A 28 7.12 -3.55 19.15
CA ASP A 28 7.51 -4.79 19.83
C ASP A 28 7.61 -4.61 21.34
N GLY A 29 8.05 -3.44 21.80
CA GLY A 29 8.11 -3.09 23.22
C GLY A 29 6.75 -2.76 23.86
N ASN A 30 5.69 -2.59 23.06
CA ASN A 30 4.36 -2.18 23.54
C ASN A 30 3.34 -3.32 23.51
N THR A 31 3.69 -4.47 24.07
CA THR A 31 2.94 -5.72 23.95
C THR A 31 2.58 -6.36 25.30
N ALA A 32 2.58 -5.59 26.38
CA ALA A 32 2.32 -6.13 27.72
C ALA A 32 0.98 -6.88 27.80
N LYS A 33 1.04 -8.11 28.33
CA LYS A 33 -0.11 -9.00 28.52
C LYS A 33 -0.82 -9.44 27.22
N LEU A 34 -0.25 -9.19 26.03
CA LEU A 34 -0.73 -9.80 24.81
C LEU A 34 -0.31 -11.26 24.74
N LYS A 35 -1.20 -12.13 24.28
CA LYS A 35 -0.87 -13.52 23.97
C LYS A 35 -0.05 -13.59 22.68
N ASN A 36 0.76 -14.62 22.51
CA ASN A 36 1.57 -14.82 21.30
C ASN A 36 0.72 -14.91 20.01
N SER A 37 -0.54 -15.31 20.15
CA SER A 37 -1.50 -15.40 19.03
C SER A 37 -2.22 -14.07 18.72
N GLU A 38 -2.09 -13.07 19.56
CA GLU A 38 -2.74 -11.77 19.37
C GLU A 38 -1.85 -10.86 18.52
N PRO A 39 -2.44 -10.12 17.57
CA PRO A 39 -1.67 -9.16 16.78
C PRO A 39 -1.12 -8.04 17.67
N LYS A 40 0.14 -7.68 17.45
CA LYS A 40 0.81 -6.58 18.18
C LYS A 40 0.31 -5.21 17.73
N PHE A 41 -0.14 -5.12 16.49
CA PHE A 41 -0.61 -3.89 15.85
C PHE A 41 -1.66 -4.20 14.80
N TYR A 42 -2.34 -3.19 14.37
CA TYR A 42 -3.15 -3.19 13.16
C TYR A 42 -2.79 -1.99 12.29
N SER A 43 -3.18 -2.03 11.03
CA SER A 43 -2.86 -0.96 10.08
C SER A 43 -4.12 -0.42 9.44
N ILE A 44 -4.12 0.87 9.17
CA ILE A 44 -5.12 1.55 8.36
C ILE A 44 -4.43 2.35 7.26
N THR A 45 -5.16 2.59 6.18
CA THR A 45 -4.69 3.43 5.08
C THR A 45 -5.64 4.61 4.92
N LEU A 46 -5.10 5.83 4.99
CA LEU A 46 -5.84 7.04 4.63
C LEU A 46 -5.69 7.31 3.14
N ASN A 47 -6.81 7.46 2.48
CA ASN A 47 -6.89 7.75 1.06
C ASN A 47 -7.59 9.10 0.87
N PRO A 48 -6.88 10.23 0.91
CA PRO A 48 -7.50 11.50 0.62
C PRO A 48 -8.13 11.48 -0.78
N SER A 49 -9.30 12.06 -0.92
CA SER A 49 -9.96 12.20 -2.21
C SER A 49 -9.15 13.09 -3.16
N GLN A 50 -9.39 12.98 -4.46
CA GLN A 50 -8.71 13.84 -5.44
C GLN A 50 -8.95 15.33 -5.16
N ASN A 51 -10.12 15.69 -4.61
CA ASN A 51 -10.40 17.07 -4.21
C ASN A 51 -9.58 17.50 -2.99
N GLU A 52 -9.45 16.65 -1.98
CA GLU A 52 -8.58 16.92 -0.82
C GLU A 52 -7.11 17.03 -1.25
N LEU A 53 -6.63 16.15 -2.13
CA LEU A 53 -5.25 16.18 -2.62
C LEU A 53 -4.89 17.47 -3.38
N LYS A 54 -5.85 18.16 -3.96
CA LYS A 54 -5.62 19.50 -4.54
C LYS A 54 -5.16 20.53 -3.51
N HIS A 55 -5.56 20.35 -2.26
CA HIS A 55 -5.24 21.22 -1.13
C HIS A 55 -4.11 20.69 -0.24
N LEU A 56 -3.70 19.44 -0.46
CA LEU A 56 -2.65 18.76 0.31
C LEU A 56 -1.41 18.57 -0.57
N GLN A 57 -0.75 19.69 -0.93
CA GLN A 57 0.32 19.69 -1.93
C GLN A 57 1.72 19.49 -1.37
N SER A 58 1.89 19.50 -0.05
CA SER A 58 3.19 19.32 0.59
C SER A 58 3.17 18.15 1.59
N PRO A 59 4.34 17.52 1.86
CA PRO A 59 4.46 16.55 2.92
C PRO A 59 3.98 17.07 4.28
N HIS A 60 4.27 18.32 4.60
CA HIS A 60 3.81 18.96 5.83
C HIS A 60 2.27 18.98 5.93
N GLN A 61 1.58 19.41 4.87
CA GLN A 61 0.12 19.44 4.83
C GLN A 61 -0.49 18.03 4.97
N LEU A 62 0.10 17.01 4.35
CA LEU A 62 -0.33 15.61 4.50
C LEU A 62 -0.12 15.09 5.92
N LYS A 63 0.97 15.47 6.58
CA LYS A 63 1.22 15.12 8.00
C LYS A 63 0.19 15.76 8.91
N GLU A 64 -0.08 17.06 8.74
CA GLU A 64 -1.11 17.76 9.54
C GLU A 64 -2.52 17.20 9.30
N TYR A 65 -2.86 16.91 8.06
CA TYR A 65 -4.11 16.21 7.72
C TYR A 65 -4.22 14.87 8.46
N THR A 66 -3.16 14.07 8.45
CA THR A 66 -3.10 12.79 9.16
C THR A 66 -3.31 12.97 10.67
N ARG A 67 -2.64 13.96 11.26
CA ARG A 67 -2.76 14.26 12.69
C ARG A 67 -4.19 14.62 13.09
N GLU A 68 -4.85 15.44 12.28
CA GLU A 68 -6.27 15.79 12.52
C GLU A 68 -7.20 14.58 12.37
N VAL A 69 -6.97 13.72 11.38
CA VAL A 69 -7.73 12.47 11.22
C VAL A 69 -7.53 11.56 12.43
N MET A 70 -6.30 11.44 12.92
CA MET A 70 -6.00 10.57 14.07
C MET A 70 -6.62 11.07 15.38
N LYS A 71 -6.76 12.37 15.56
CA LYS A 71 -7.53 12.93 16.69
C LYS A 71 -8.99 12.44 16.67
N LYS A 72 -9.64 12.53 15.52
CA LYS A 72 -11.02 12.05 15.33
C LYS A 72 -11.12 10.53 15.44
N TYR A 73 -10.14 9.81 14.91
CA TYR A 73 -10.08 8.36 15.00
C TYR A 73 -10.03 7.88 16.46
N ALA A 74 -9.26 8.53 17.31
CA ALA A 74 -9.20 8.21 18.73
C ALA A 74 -10.57 8.33 19.42
N GLU A 75 -11.39 9.29 19.01
CA GLU A 75 -12.74 9.48 19.55
C GLU A 75 -13.73 8.37 19.17
N CYS A 76 -13.41 7.59 18.11
CA CYS A 76 -14.25 6.49 17.65
C CYS A 76 -14.12 5.20 18.49
N PHE A 77 -13.17 5.11 19.41
CA PHE A 77 -13.02 3.95 20.27
C PHE A 77 -14.16 3.88 21.29
N ASN A 78 -14.91 2.79 21.28
CA ASN A 78 -15.96 2.49 22.26
C ASN A 78 -15.36 1.94 23.57
N ARG A 79 -14.32 2.59 24.05
CA ARG A 79 -13.61 2.19 25.25
C ARG A 79 -13.25 3.41 26.08
N GLN A 80 -13.19 3.20 27.37
CA GLN A 80 -12.66 4.19 28.31
C GLN A 80 -11.32 3.73 28.88
N ILE A 81 -10.42 4.67 29.07
CA ILE A 81 -9.17 4.49 29.79
C ILE A 81 -9.27 5.30 31.06
N GLU A 82 -9.21 4.62 32.22
CA GLU A 82 -9.30 5.25 33.54
C GLU A 82 -10.53 6.18 33.70
N GLY A 83 -11.69 5.74 33.17
CA GLY A 83 -12.94 6.47 33.25
C GLY A 83 -13.12 7.64 32.25
N ARG A 84 -12.18 7.87 31.36
CA ARG A 84 -12.27 8.89 30.32
C ARG A 84 -12.25 8.29 28.91
N LYS A 85 -12.73 9.04 27.94
CA LYS A 85 -12.65 8.65 26.52
C LYS A 85 -11.19 8.55 26.05
N VAL A 86 -10.95 7.66 25.09
CA VAL A 86 -9.65 7.56 24.40
C VAL A 86 -9.36 8.85 23.65
N GLN A 87 -8.16 9.34 23.79
CA GLN A 87 -7.62 10.52 23.10
C GLN A 87 -6.44 10.12 22.21
N VAL A 88 -6.04 10.97 21.31
CA VAL A 88 -4.95 10.68 20.36
C VAL A 88 -3.64 10.36 21.07
N ASP A 89 -3.35 10.98 22.20
CA ASP A 89 -2.12 10.70 22.98
C ASP A 89 -2.14 9.35 23.69
N ASP A 90 -3.28 8.69 23.76
CA ASP A 90 -3.38 7.30 24.20
C ASP A 90 -3.00 6.31 23.10
N LEU A 91 -2.97 6.74 21.85
CA LEU A 91 -2.60 5.90 20.72
C LEU A 91 -1.08 5.93 20.51
N LYS A 92 -0.49 4.76 20.34
CA LYS A 92 0.86 4.62 19.81
C LYS A 92 0.74 4.29 18.33
N TYR A 93 0.85 5.30 17.48
CA TYR A 93 0.77 5.13 16.03
C TYR A 93 1.98 5.71 15.31
N PHE A 94 2.25 5.15 14.15
CA PHE A 94 3.29 5.60 13.25
C PHE A 94 2.74 5.63 11.84
N ALA A 95 2.85 6.77 11.18
CA ALA A 95 2.32 6.99 9.85
C ALA A 95 3.45 7.19 8.84
N LYS A 96 3.23 6.76 7.61
CA LYS A 96 4.17 6.92 6.51
C LYS A 96 3.46 7.43 5.27
N LEU A 97 4.01 8.48 4.67
CA LEU A 97 3.54 9.01 3.40
C LEU A 97 4.01 8.11 2.25
N GLU A 98 3.10 7.79 1.34
CA GLU A 98 3.42 7.10 0.09
C GLU A 98 2.80 7.87 -1.09
N THR A 99 3.54 7.95 -2.19
CA THR A 99 3.14 8.76 -3.36
C THR A 99 2.74 7.92 -4.57
N VAL A 100 3.04 6.64 -4.54
CA VAL A 100 2.83 5.73 -5.67
C VAL A 100 2.03 4.50 -5.26
N ARG A 101 1.25 3.99 -6.19
CA ARG A 101 0.58 2.68 -6.09
C ARG A 101 0.83 1.88 -7.34
N THR A 102 0.86 0.58 -7.20
CA THR A 102 0.95 -0.36 -8.32
C THR A 102 -0.35 -1.16 -8.43
N TYR A 103 -0.66 -1.59 -9.64
CA TYR A 103 -1.72 -2.56 -9.87
C TYR A 103 -1.37 -3.89 -9.20
N LYS A 104 -2.32 -4.44 -8.45
CA LYS A 104 -2.21 -5.72 -7.74
C LYS A 104 -3.06 -6.79 -8.44
N GLY A 105 -2.80 -8.06 -8.18
CA GLY A 105 -3.53 -9.16 -8.79
C GLY A 105 -5.04 -9.13 -8.57
N HIS A 106 -5.51 -8.50 -7.49
CA HIS A 106 -6.95 -8.35 -7.19
C HIS A 106 -7.61 -7.14 -7.87
N ASP A 107 -6.84 -6.24 -8.48
CA ASP A 107 -7.40 -5.09 -9.21
C ASP A 107 -8.22 -5.58 -10.40
N TRP A 108 -9.40 -4.98 -10.62
CA TRP A 108 -10.33 -5.38 -11.67
C TRP A 108 -9.72 -5.32 -13.09
N LYS A 109 -8.88 -4.32 -13.38
CA LYS A 109 -8.17 -4.22 -14.66
C LYS A 109 -7.21 -5.39 -14.89
N ILE A 110 -6.54 -5.86 -13.83
CA ILE A 110 -5.68 -7.05 -13.92
C ILE A 110 -6.53 -8.30 -14.18
N LYS A 111 -7.66 -8.42 -13.46
CA LYS A 111 -8.57 -9.58 -13.64
C LYS A 111 -9.18 -9.64 -15.04
N GLU A 112 -9.60 -8.51 -15.59
CA GLU A 112 -10.15 -8.45 -16.95
C GLU A 112 -9.08 -8.70 -18.03
N ASN A 113 -7.82 -8.35 -17.77
CA ASN A 113 -6.69 -8.69 -18.65
C ASN A 113 -6.26 -10.15 -18.53
N GLN A 114 -6.72 -10.90 -17.52
CA GLN A 114 -6.23 -12.24 -17.20
C GLN A 114 -6.33 -13.26 -18.36
N PRO A 115 -7.43 -13.34 -19.14
CA PRO A 115 -7.49 -14.27 -20.28
C PRO A 115 -6.38 -14.02 -21.31
N TYR A 116 -6.10 -12.76 -21.59
CA TYR A 116 -5.01 -12.36 -22.50
C TYR A 116 -3.65 -12.71 -21.90
N ALA A 117 -3.43 -12.44 -20.64
CA ALA A 117 -2.19 -12.77 -19.92
C ALA A 117 -1.89 -14.27 -19.94
N THR A 118 -2.93 -15.10 -19.71
CA THR A 118 -2.82 -16.57 -19.74
C THR A 118 -2.39 -17.05 -21.12
N ARG A 119 -3.09 -16.61 -22.16
CA ARG A 119 -2.76 -17.01 -23.54
C ARG A 119 -1.37 -16.56 -23.97
N ILE A 120 -0.97 -15.34 -23.61
CA ILE A 120 0.39 -14.83 -23.87
C ILE A 120 1.44 -15.70 -23.18
N LEU A 121 1.19 -16.13 -21.95
CA LEU A 121 2.12 -17.01 -21.22
C LEU A 121 2.24 -18.39 -21.90
N GLU A 122 1.13 -18.97 -22.36
CA GLU A 122 1.13 -20.22 -23.13
C GLU A 122 1.97 -20.09 -24.41
N LEU A 123 1.78 -19.01 -25.18
CA LEU A 123 2.55 -18.74 -26.38
C LEU A 123 4.05 -18.57 -26.09
N LYS A 124 4.40 -17.86 -25.03
CA LYS A 124 5.81 -17.74 -24.60
C LYS A 124 6.42 -19.08 -24.26
N ASN A 125 5.69 -19.95 -23.56
CA ASN A 125 6.17 -21.30 -23.23
C ASN A 125 6.32 -22.17 -24.49
N GLU A 126 5.39 -22.08 -25.43
CA GLU A 126 5.47 -22.80 -26.71
C GLU A 126 6.67 -22.32 -27.55
N MET A 127 6.86 -20.99 -27.67
CA MET A 127 8.02 -20.41 -28.37
C MET A 127 9.34 -20.88 -27.75
N ARG A 128 9.41 -20.94 -26.42
CA ARG A 128 10.59 -21.45 -25.70
C ARG A 128 10.86 -22.92 -26.03
N ARG A 129 9.84 -23.77 -26.05
CA ARG A 129 9.95 -25.21 -26.40
C ARG A 129 10.44 -25.39 -27.83
N ILE A 130 9.93 -24.60 -28.77
CA ILE A 130 10.38 -24.62 -30.19
C ILE A 130 11.84 -24.19 -30.25
N SER A 131 12.24 -23.13 -29.56
CA SER A 131 13.63 -22.64 -29.55
C SER A 131 14.62 -23.66 -28.97
N HIS A 132 14.16 -24.53 -28.05
CA HIS A 132 14.98 -25.61 -27.47
C HIS A 132 14.91 -26.91 -28.26
N GLY A 133 14.19 -26.94 -29.39
CA GLY A 133 14.03 -28.15 -30.21
C GLY A 133 13.10 -29.22 -29.59
N GLU A 134 12.36 -28.88 -28.55
CA GLU A 134 11.41 -29.76 -27.88
C GLU A 134 10.05 -29.87 -28.59
N SER A 135 9.79 -28.94 -29.51
CA SER A 135 8.55 -28.84 -30.28
C SER A 135 8.82 -28.21 -31.64
N THR A 136 7.93 -28.45 -32.59
CA THR A 136 7.98 -27.82 -33.92
C THR A 136 6.91 -26.75 -34.04
N GLY A 137 7.22 -25.67 -34.80
CA GLY A 137 6.28 -24.59 -35.04
C GLY A 137 6.92 -23.35 -35.65
N ASN A 138 6.12 -22.36 -35.98
CA ASN A 138 6.58 -21.12 -36.61
C ASN A 138 6.60 -19.99 -35.57
N LEU A 139 7.78 -19.63 -35.09
CA LEU A 139 7.99 -18.58 -34.10
C LEU A 139 7.40 -17.22 -34.53
N LYS A 140 7.45 -16.90 -35.84
CA LYS A 140 6.91 -15.63 -36.36
C LYS A 140 5.39 -15.56 -36.26
N VAL A 141 4.69 -16.70 -36.45
CA VAL A 141 3.24 -16.77 -36.28
C VAL A 141 2.85 -16.61 -34.82
N LEU A 142 3.52 -17.30 -33.93
CA LEU A 142 3.27 -17.21 -32.47
C LEU A 142 3.58 -15.79 -31.97
N GLN A 143 4.64 -15.16 -32.43
CA GLN A 143 4.97 -13.79 -32.08
C GLN A 143 3.87 -12.80 -32.53
N ARG A 144 3.33 -12.95 -33.73
CA ARG A 144 2.22 -12.11 -34.21
C ARG A 144 0.95 -12.29 -33.38
N GLU A 145 0.63 -13.53 -33.04
CA GLU A 145 -0.52 -13.80 -32.13
C GLU A 145 -0.32 -13.14 -30.77
N MET A 146 0.87 -13.24 -30.21
CA MET A 146 1.19 -12.61 -28.93
C MET A 146 1.08 -11.09 -29.01
N ASP A 147 1.60 -10.46 -30.07
CA ASP A 147 1.52 -9.01 -30.28
C ASP A 147 0.06 -8.54 -30.44
N GLN A 148 -0.77 -9.32 -31.14
CA GLN A 148 -2.21 -9.05 -31.26
C GLN A 148 -2.91 -9.11 -29.90
N LEU A 149 -2.59 -10.11 -29.07
CA LEU A 149 -3.18 -10.25 -27.72
C LEU A 149 -2.74 -9.11 -26.79
N GLU A 150 -1.47 -8.70 -26.86
CA GLU A 150 -0.98 -7.54 -26.10
C GLU A 150 -1.74 -6.26 -26.48
N GLY A 151 -2.03 -6.05 -27.78
CA GLY A 151 -2.78 -4.89 -28.26
C GLY A 151 -4.29 -4.98 -28.03
N ALA A 152 -4.84 -6.19 -27.95
CA ALA A 152 -6.29 -6.43 -27.81
C ALA A 152 -6.75 -6.46 -26.34
N ALA A 153 -5.83 -6.55 -25.38
CA ALA A 153 -6.17 -6.54 -23.97
C ALA A 153 -6.96 -5.26 -23.61
N PRO A 154 -8.07 -5.36 -22.87
CA PRO A 154 -8.99 -4.24 -22.67
C PRO A 154 -8.40 -3.09 -21.86
N HIS A 155 -7.41 -3.37 -20.99
CA HIS A 155 -6.81 -2.36 -20.14
C HIS A 155 -5.33 -2.16 -20.46
N GLN A 156 -5.03 -0.99 -20.98
CA GLN A 156 -3.70 -0.57 -21.38
C GLN A 156 -3.32 0.76 -20.74
N LEU A 157 -2.03 0.96 -20.58
CA LEU A 157 -1.43 2.20 -20.12
C LEU A 157 -0.23 2.52 -21.05
N ASN A 158 -0.26 3.69 -21.67
CA ASN A 158 0.77 4.11 -22.63
C ASN A 158 1.03 3.06 -23.74
N GLY A 159 -0.04 2.47 -24.28
CA GLY A 159 0.02 1.47 -25.33
C GLY A 159 0.52 0.09 -24.91
N LYS A 160 0.66 -0.16 -23.62
CA LYS A 160 1.08 -1.46 -23.08
C LYS A 160 -0.02 -2.04 -22.18
N ARG A 161 -0.23 -3.34 -22.28
CA ARG A 161 -1.16 -4.06 -21.40
C ARG A 161 -0.76 -3.84 -19.93
N ILE A 162 -1.74 -3.46 -19.10
CA ILE A 162 -1.53 -3.31 -17.67
C ILE A 162 -1.28 -4.69 -17.06
N VAL A 163 -0.16 -4.82 -16.37
CA VAL A 163 0.25 -6.01 -15.63
C VAL A 163 0.41 -5.68 -14.15
N GLN A 164 0.41 -6.71 -13.30
CA GLN A 164 0.71 -6.52 -11.89
C GLN A 164 2.08 -5.84 -11.72
N GLY A 165 2.15 -4.85 -10.84
CA GLY A 165 3.35 -4.04 -10.62
C GLY A 165 3.42 -2.76 -11.46
N THR A 166 2.57 -2.59 -12.48
CA THR A 166 2.48 -1.33 -13.23
C THR A 166 2.04 -0.21 -12.29
N LEU A 167 2.68 0.95 -12.37
CA LEU A 167 2.31 2.14 -11.60
C LEU A 167 0.92 2.64 -12.01
N LYS A 168 0.09 2.97 -11.04
CA LYS A 168 -1.22 3.58 -11.27
C LYS A 168 -1.07 5.05 -11.67
N GLU A 169 -1.97 5.50 -12.54
CA GLU A 169 -2.02 6.89 -13.02
C GLU A 169 -2.55 7.85 -11.97
N GLY A 170 -2.25 9.13 -12.16
CA GLY A 170 -2.78 10.22 -11.35
C GLY A 170 -2.07 10.37 -10.00
N ASN A 171 -2.63 11.23 -9.15
CA ASN A 171 -2.12 11.44 -7.80
C ASN A 171 -2.53 10.26 -6.90
N GLN A 172 -1.54 9.46 -6.52
CA GLN A 172 -1.71 8.25 -5.70
C GLN A 172 -1.23 8.46 -4.25
N GLN A 173 -1.08 9.70 -3.81
CA GLN A 173 -0.67 10.00 -2.43
C GLN A 173 -1.65 9.39 -1.43
N HIS A 174 -1.11 8.70 -0.46
CA HIS A 174 -1.85 8.06 0.63
C HIS A 174 -0.96 7.88 1.84
N ILE A 175 -1.57 7.58 2.97
CA ILE A 175 -0.86 7.45 4.23
C ILE A 175 -1.11 6.06 4.81
N HIS A 176 -0.05 5.28 5.05
CA HIS A 176 -0.10 4.06 5.83
C HIS A 176 0.12 4.36 7.30
N ILE A 177 -0.74 3.83 8.16
CA ILE A 177 -0.65 4.04 9.60
C ILE A 177 -0.62 2.68 10.30
N ILE A 178 0.38 2.48 11.15
CA ILE A 178 0.51 1.35 12.04
C ILE A 178 0.10 1.82 13.42
N ILE A 179 -0.83 1.10 14.05
CA ILE A 179 -1.36 1.44 15.38
C ILE A 179 -1.10 0.25 16.31
N SER A 180 -0.40 0.49 17.41
CA SER A 180 -0.19 -0.53 18.42
C SER A 180 -1.52 -1.02 18.99
N ARG A 181 -1.62 -2.33 19.22
CA ARG A 181 -2.77 -2.95 19.92
C ARG A 181 -2.93 -2.43 21.36
N LYS A 182 -1.85 -2.04 21.99
CA LYS A 182 -1.84 -1.47 23.33
C LYS A 182 -1.81 0.06 23.26
N ASP A 183 -2.38 0.71 24.26
CA ASP A 183 -2.27 2.15 24.42
C ASP A 183 -0.82 2.61 24.60
N ALA A 184 -0.57 3.91 24.53
CA ALA A 184 0.78 4.48 24.64
C ALA A 184 1.46 4.17 25.98
N SER A 185 0.68 3.92 27.04
CA SER A 185 1.22 3.52 28.35
C SER A 185 1.53 2.02 28.49
N ASN A 186 1.24 1.22 27.44
CA ASN A 186 1.39 -0.24 27.45
C ASN A 186 0.54 -0.97 28.51
N ARG A 187 -0.56 -0.37 28.97
CA ARG A 187 -1.43 -0.94 30.01
C ARG A 187 -2.74 -1.48 29.48
N TYR A 188 -3.34 -0.80 28.52
CA TYR A 188 -4.69 -1.10 28.04
C TYR A 188 -4.67 -1.56 26.59
N SER A 189 -5.44 -2.60 26.25
CA SER A 189 -5.67 -3.00 24.84
C SER A 189 -6.74 -2.09 24.22
N LEU A 190 -6.52 -1.64 23.01
CA LEU A 190 -7.41 -0.79 22.24
C LEU A 190 -8.08 -1.54 21.10
#